data_5bc49ba4751b82e4f2476ab84c05ced7
#
_entry.id   5bc49ba4751b82e4f2476ab84c05ced7
#
_cell.length_a   1.000
_cell.length_b   1.000
_cell.length_c   1.000
_cell.angle_alpha   90.00
_cell.angle_beta   90.00
_cell.angle_gamma   90.00
#
_symmetry.space_group_name_H-M   'P 1'
#
loop_
_entity.id
_entity.type
_entity.pdbx_description
1 polymer ?
#
loop_
_entity_poly.entity_id
_entity_poly.type
_entity_poly.pdbx_seq_one_letter_code
_entity_poly.pdbx_strand_id
1 'polypeptide(L)'
;MVAGRLFLRLLRARSSSMAQSPLESALPSRGMHAGRGPRRLSIEGNIAVGKSTFVKLLTKTHPDWDVATEPVATWQNVQAADTQKACTTPSLGNLLEMMYQEPARWSYTFQTFSFMSRLKVQLEPFSQKLLEAKDPVQIFERSVCSDRLHSEALLNIPVLVLDVNDDFSEEVTKQEELMRKVNSFVKNL
;
A
#
# COMPACT_ATOMS: atom_id res chain seq x y z
N MET A 1 -27.75 -2.81 -2.63
CA MET A 1 -26.37 -3.16 -3.07
C MET A 1 -25.51 -1.92 -2.86
N VAL A 2 -24.47 -2.00 -2.05
CA VAL A 2 -23.55 -0.87 -1.86
C VAL A 2 -22.65 -0.83 -3.11
N ALA A 3 -22.70 0.30 -3.83
CA ALA A 3 -21.85 0.49 -5.03
C ALA A 3 -20.37 0.31 -4.65
N GLY A 4 -19.70 -0.68 -5.26
CA GLY A 4 -18.30 -0.95 -5.04
C GLY A 4 -17.43 0.07 -5.78
N ARG A 5 -16.55 0.78 -5.06
CA ARG A 5 -15.59 1.71 -5.66
C ARG A 5 -14.18 1.42 -5.18
N LEU A 6 -13.28 1.32 -6.11
CA LEU A 6 -11.84 1.33 -5.86
C LEU A 6 -11.25 2.70 -6.19
N PHE A 7 -10.31 3.12 -5.39
CA PHE A 7 -9.58 4.38 -5.59
C PHE A 7 -8.10 4.08 -5.73
N LEU A 8 -7.51 4.51 -6.83
CA LEU A 8 -6.07 4.48 -7.04
C LEU A 8 -5.52 5.89 -6.80
N ARG A 9 -4.64 6.05 -5.82
CA ARG A 9 -4.08 7.34 -5.40
C ARG A 9 -2.58 7.39 -5.57
N LEU A 10 -2.08 8.52 -6.06
CA LEU A 10 -0.65 8.82 -6.06
C LEU A 10 -0.19 9.17 -4.64
N LEU A 11 0.80 8.46 -4.13
CA LEU A 11 1.46 8.78 -2.87
C LEU A 11 2.68 9.65 -3.16
N ARG A 12 2.60 10.96 -2.85
CA ARG A 12 3.75 11.85 -2.97
C ARG A 12 4.74 11.56 -1.83
N ALA A 13 5.96 11.14 -2.16
CA ALA A 13 7.07 11.27 -1.26
C ALA A 13 7.32 12.78 -1.07
N ARG A 14 7.13 13.32 0.14
CA ARG A 14 7.72 14.61 0.47
C ARG A 14 9.24 14.38 0.50
N SER A 15 9.95 14.89 -0.48
CA SER A 15 11.37 15.14 -0.34
C SER A 15 11.50 16.24 0.74
N SER A 16 11.57 15.84 1.99
CA SER A 16 12.08 16.74 3.02
C SER A 16 13.57 16.80 2.81
N SER A 17 14.04 17.93 2.29
CA SER A 17 15.41 18.37 2.40
C SER A 17 15.73 18.52 3.89
N MET A 18 16.06 17.44 4.55
CA MET A 18 16.70 17.43 5.85
C MET A 18 18.18 17.20 5.61
N ALA A 19 18.94 18.26 5.91
CA ALA A 19 20.37 18.30 6.15
C ALA A 19 21.21 17.19 5.49
N GLN A 20 21.85 17.53 4.40
CA GLN A 20 22.97 16.77 3.85
C GLN A 20 24.05 16.63 4.93
N SER A 21 24.29 15.42 5.39
CA SER A 21 25.49 15.10 6.13
C SER A 21 26.69 15.06 5.16
N PRO A 22 27.90 15.57 5.55
CA PRO A 22 29.02 15.78 4.64
C PRO A 22 29.80 14.50 4.25
N LEU A 23 29.20 13.32 4.22
CA LEU A 23 29.89 12.03 4.01
C LEU A 23 29.53 11.29 2.71
N GLU A 24 28.91 11.99 1.74
CA GLU A 24 28.48 11.34 0.49
C GLU A 24 29.25 11.86 -0.75
N SER A 25 30.58 11.88 -0.64
CA SER A 25 31.46 12.23 -1.76
C SER A 25 32.36 11.08 -2.18
N ALA A 26 31.81 9.91 -2.51
CA ALA A 26 32.56 8.86 -3.25
C ALA A 26 31.65 7.75 -3.79
N LEU A 27 30.75 8.04 -4.72
CA LEU A 27 30.21 7.02 -5.59
C LEU A 27 30.27 7.50 -7.05
N PRO A 28 30.76 6.67 -7.99
CA PRO A 28 30.85 7.07 -9.38
C PRO A 28 29.44 7.25 -9.95
N SER A 29 29.23 8.42 -10.55
CA SER A 29 28.02 8.77 -11.29
C SER A 29 27.85 7.83 -12.49
N ARG A 30 27.21 6.71 -12.26
CA ARG A 30 26.67 5.87 -13.34
C ARG A 30 25.45 6.63 -13.90
N GLY A 31 25.51 6.95 -15.19
CA GLY A 31 24.55 7.78 -15.91
C GLY A 31 23.12 7.46 -15.55
N MET A 32 22.51 8.35 -14.75
CA MET A 32 21.09 8.32 -14.50
C MET A 32 20.41 8.78 -15.78
N HIS A 33 19.70 7.88 -16.44
CA HIS A 33 18.64 8.28 -17.34
C HIS A 33 17.77 9.27 -16.56
N ALA A 34 17.53 10.45 -17.14
CA ALA A 34 16.65 11.48 -16.58
C ALA A 34 15.17 11.00 -16.63
N GLY A 35 14.91 9.83 -16.02
CA GLY A 35 13.60 9.25 -15.87
C GLY A 35 12.93 9.77 -14.60
N ARG A 36 11.63 9.97 -14.63
CA ARG A 36 10.83 10.23 -13.43
C ARG A 36 11.12 9.12 -12.41
N GLY A 37 11.38 9.51 -11.15
CA GLY A 37 11.61 8.55 -10.07
C GLY A 37 10.41 7.60 -9.87
N PRO A 38 10.57 6.53 -9.06
CA PRO A 38 9.52 5.55 -8.83
C PRO A 38 8.21 6.21 -8.37
N ARG A 39 7.11 5.85 -9.02
CA ARG A 39 5.77 6.30 -8.64
C ARG A 39 5.20 5.38 -7.57
N ARG A 40 4.65 5.95 -6.52
CA ARG A 40 3.97 5.21 -5.45
C ARG A 40 2.47 5.43 -5.54
N LEU A 41 1.71 4.37 -5.65
CA LEU A 41 0.27 4.39 -5.75
C LEU A 41 -0.35 3.55 -4.63
N SER A 42 -1.51 3.94 -4.13
CA SER A 42 -2.28 3.09 -3.21
C SER A 42 -3.64 2.73 -3.78
N ILE A 43 -4.08 1.52 -3.50
CA ILE A 43 -5.41 1.02 -3.81
C ILE A 43 -6.25 1.11 -2.55
N GLU A 44 -7.26 1.95 -2.58
CA GLU A 44 -8.16 2.21 -1.47
C GLU A 44 -9.58 1.73 -1.78
N GLY A 45 -10.38 1.54 -0.77
CA GLY A 45 -11.79 1.17 -0.91
C GLY A 45 -12.31 0.40 0.31
N ASN A 46 -13.62 0.20 0.38
CA ASN A 46 -14.28 -0.48 1.48
C ASN A 46 -13.86 -1.95 1.62
N ILE A 47 -14.20 -2.56 2.75
CA ILE A 47 -14.03 -4.00 2.96
C ILE A 47 -14.87 -4.75 1.91
N ALA A 48 -14.34 -5.87 1.42
CA ALA A 48 -14.99 -6.77 0.45
C ALA A 48 -15.30 -6.16 -0.94
N VAL A 49 -14.73 -5.00 -1.30
CA VAL A 49 -14.92 -4.36 -2.62
C VAL A 49 -14.03 -4.96 -3.74
N GLY A 50 -13.27 -6.01 -3.45
CA GLY A 50 -12.40 -6.68 -4.42
C GLY A 50 -10.99 -6.11 -4.56
N LYS A 51 -10.48 -5.34 -3.59
CA LYS A 51 -9.09 -4.79 -3.62
C LYS A 51 -8.04 -5.86 -3.89
N SER A 52 -8.03 -6.93 -3.12
CA SER A 52 -7.04 -8.00 -3.25
C SER A 52 -7.14 -8.74 -4.59
N THR A 53 -8.36 -8.88 -5.14
CA THR A 53 -8.57 -9.40 -6.49
C THR A 53 -7.97 -8.47 -7.54
N PHE A 54 -8.20 -7.17 -7.38
CA PHE A 54 -7.65 -6.15 -8.27
C PHE A 54 -6.11 -6.07 -8.19
N VAL A 55 -5.54 -6.19 -6.99
CA VAL A 55 -4.08 -6.29 -6.79
C VAL A 55 -3.50 -7.49 -7.54
N LYS A 56 -4.13 -8.66 -7.44
CA LYS A 56 -3.71 -9.87 -8.18
C LYS A 56 -3.76 -9.64 -9.70
N LEU A 57 -4.79 -8.96 -10.19
CA LEU A 57 -4.92 -8.62 -11.60
C LEU A 57 -3.78 -7.68 -12.04
N LEU A 58 -3.47 -6.64 -11.25
CA LEU A 58 -2.36 -5.74 -11.52
C LEU A 58 -1.02 -6.47 -11.58
N THR A 59 -0.75 -7.34 -10.63
CA THR A 59 0.49 -8.14 -10.59
C THR A 59 0.62 -9.04 -11.82
N LYS A 60 -0.49 -9.62 -12.28
CA LYS A 60 -0.52 -10.45 -13.50
C LYS A 60 -0.28 -9.63 -14.76
N THR A 61 -0.86 -8.43 -14.84
CA THR A 61 -0.82 -7.58 -16.03
C THR A 61 0.49 -6.78 -16.12
N HIS A 62 1.07 -6.42 -14.99
CA HIS A 62 2.28 -5.61 -14.87
C HIS A 62 3.31 -6.30 -13.96
N PRO A 63 4.01 -7.33 -14.45
CA PRO A 63 4.96 -8.12 -13.64
C PRO A 63 6.18 -7.31 -13.19
N ASP A 64 6.46 -6.19 -13.84
CA ASP A 64 7.57 -5.28 -13.49
C ASP A 64 7.23 -4.30 -12.36
N TRP A 65 5.94 -4.20 -11.99
CA TRP A 65 5.52 -3.38 -10.86
C TRP A 65 5.79 -4.09 -9.54
N ASP A 66 6.12 -3.32 -8.53
CA ASP A 66 6.29 -3.84 -7.18
C ASP A 66 4.99 -3.67 -6.40
N VAL A 67 4.53 -4.73 -5.76
CA VAL A 67 3.25 -4.73 -5.05
C VAL A 67 3.46 -5.11 -3.58
N ALA A 68 3.18 -4.14 -2.71
CA ALA A 68 3.14 -4.33 -1.27
C ALA A 68 1.70 -4.64 -0.84
N THR A 69 1.45 -5.89 -0.47
CA THR A 69 0.14 -6.32 0.06
C THR A 69 -0.07 -5.84 1.49
N GLU A 70 -1.31 -5.78 1.92
CA GLU A 70 -1.67 -5.43 3.29
C GLU A 70 -1.06 -6.43 4.28
N PRO A 71 -0.37 -5.98 5.36
CA PRO A 71 0.39 -6.86 6.26
C PRO A 71 -0.52 -7.61 7.27
N VAL A 72 -1.57 -8.29 6.79
CA VAL A 72 -2.56 -8.99 7.61
C VAL A 72 -1.93 -10.07 8.49
N ALA A 73 -0.93 -10.78 7.97
CA ALA A 73 -0.22 -11.80 8.73
C ALA A 73 0.43 -11.25 10.00
N THR A 74 0.89 -9.99 9.97
CA THR A 74 1.45 -9.30 11.13
C THR A 74 0.39 -9.04 12.19
N TRP A 75 -0.86 -8.80 11.79
CA TRP A 75 -1.97 -8.55 12.72
C TRP A 75 -2.50 -9.82 13.36
N GLN A 76 -2.34 -10.94 12.67
CA GLN A 76 -2.73 -12.27 13.15
C GLN A 76 -1.68 -12.92 14.06
N ASN A 77 -0.44 -12.41 14.06
CA ASN A 77 0.68 -12.99 14.79
C ASN A 77 1.43 -11.92 15.57
N VAL A 78 0.75 -11.23 16.49
CA VAL A 78 1.36 -10.21 17.36
C VAL A 78 2.03 -10.89 18.55
N GLN A 79 3.34 -10.67 18.70
CA GLN A 79 4.05 -11.10 19.91
C GLN A 79 3.70 -10.15 21.05
N ALA A 80 3.33 -10.71 22.20
CA ALA A 80 3.26 -9.93 23.44
C ALA A 80 4.67 -9.42 23.77
N ALA A 81 4.81 -8.12 24.01
CA ALA A 81 6.07 -7.57 24.50
C ALA A 81 6.41 -8.26 25.83
N ASP A 82 7.57 -8.92 25.90
CA ASP A 82 8.04 -9.62 27.08
C ASP A 82 8.09 -8.65 28.26
N THR A 83 7.13 -8.76 29.15
CA THR A 83 7.37 -8.44 30.56
C THR A 83 8.24 -9.56 31.10
N GLN A 84 9.50 -9.24 31.41
CA GLN A 84 10.47 -10.14 32.00
C GLN A 84 9.86 -10.93 33.17
N LYS A 85 9.29 -12.10 32.93
CA LYS A 85 9.18 -13.23 33.86
C LYS A 85 8.52 -14.44 33.22
N ALA A 86 9.30 -15.53 33.28
CA ALA A 86 8.86 -16.94 33.19
C ALA A 86 8.45 -17.49 31.82
N CYS A 87 9.42 -18.12 31.16
CA CYS A 87 9.34 -19.51 30.67
C CYS A 87 7.94 -20.04 30.37
N THR A 88 7.36 -19.63 29.26
CA THR A 88 6.39 -20.42 28.49
C THR A 88 6.37 -19.85 27.07
N THR A 89 6.16 -20.73 26.10
CA THR A 89 6.08 -20.41 24.65
C THR A 89 5.41 -19.04 24.38
N PRO A 90 6.01 -18.16 23.57
CA PRO A 90 5.41 -16.86 23.24
C PRO A 90 4.02 -17.10 22.66
N SER A 91 2.98 -16.67 23.39
CA SER A 91 1.62 -16.74 22.88
C SER A 91 1.47 -15.66 21.81
N LEU A 92 1.36 -16.08 20.57
CA LEU A 92 1.02 -15.18 19.47
C LEU A 92 -0.44 -14.80 19.60
N GLY A 93 -0.74 -13.52 19.68
CA GLY A 93 -2.10 -12.99 19.72
C GLY A 93 -2.59 -12.65 18.31
N ASN A 94 -3.84 -13.02 18.01
CA ASN A 94 -4.51 -12.58 16.79
C ASN A 94 -5.27 -11.28 17.06
N LEU A 95 -4.60 -10.14 16.86
CA LEU A 95 -5.17 -8.82 17.16
C LEU A 95 -6.38 -8.49 16.26
N LEU A 96 -6.38 -8.99 15.03
CA LEU A 96 -7.50 -8.82 14.10
C LEU A 96 -8.76 -9.54 14.63
N GLU A 97 -8.61 -10.77 15.11
CA GLU A 97 -9.70 -11.55 15.69
C GLU A 97 -10.21 -10.90 16.98
N MET A 98 -9.30 -10.47 17.87
CA MET A 98 -9.65 -9.77 19.10
C MET A 98 -10.46 -8.51 18.82
N MET A 99 -10.14 -7.75 17.79
CA MET A 99 -10.90 -6.58 17.36
C MET A 99 -12.32 -6.95 16.90
N TYR A 100 -12.49 -8.07 16.20
CA TYR A 100 -13.84 -8.52 15.80
C TYR A 100 -14.67 -9.05 16.97
N GLN A 101 -14.05 -9.71 17.94
CA GLN A 101 -14.73 -10.27 19.11
C GLN A 101 -15.13 -9.18 20.12
N GLU A 102 -14.24 -8.23 20.42
CA GLU A 102 -14.46 -7.15 21.38
C GLU A 102 -14.07 -5.79 20.79
N PRO A 103 -14.83 -5.23 19.84
CA PRO A 103 -14.44 -3.99 19.15
C PRO A 103 -14.33 -2.79 20.11
N ALA A 104 -15.15 -2.70 21.14
CA ALA A 104 -15.10 -1.61 22.12
C ALA A 104 -13.74 -1.55 22.84
N ARG A 105 -13.09 -2.69 23.06
CA ARG A 105 -11.79 -2.79 23.73
C ARG A 105 -10.62 -2.65 22.75
N TRP A 106 -10.70 -3.31 21.59
CA TRP A 106 -9.54 -3.56 20.74
C TRP A 106 -9.45 -2.67 19.50
N SER A 107 -10.53 -1.95 19.13
CA SER A 107 -10.53 -1.13 17.91
C SER A 107 -9.37 -0.12 17.87
N TYR A 108 -9.17 0.62 18.96
CA TYR A 108 -8.08 1.61 19.01
C TYR A 108 -6.70 0.96 18.86
N THR A 109 -6.46 -0.13 19.58
CA THR A 109 -5.18 -0.88 19.53
C THR A 109 -4.96 -1.42 18.12
N PHE A 110 -5.97 -2.04 17.51
CA PHE A 110 -5.91 -2.55 16.15
C PHE A 110 -5.66 -1.43 15.13
N GLN A 111 -6.38 -0.32 15.21
CA GLN A 111 -6.21 0.83 14.32
C GLN A 111 -4.78 1.39 14.38
N THR A 112 -4.26 1.57 15.59
CA THR A 112 -2.90 2.08 15.79
C THR A 112 -1.86 1.10 15.24
N PHE A 113 -2.02 -0.19 15.52
CA PHE A 113 -1.10 -1.23 15.05
C PHE A 113 -1.14 -1.39 13.53
N SER A 114 -2.32 -1.39 12.92
CA SER A 114 -2.49 -1.47 11.48
C SER A 114 -1.90 -0.25 10.77
N PHE A 115 -2.14 0.96 11.31
CA PHE A 115 -1.52 2.19 10.82
C PHE A 115 0.01 2.10 10.85
N MET A 116 0.61 1.73 11.98
CA MET A 116 2.07 1.63 12.14
C MET A 116 2.67 0.59 11.20
N SER A 117 2.01 -0.56 11.02
CA SER A 117 2.48 -1.61 10.12
C SER A 117 2.42 -1.19 8.65
N ARG A 118 1.37 -0.50 8.23
CA ARG A 118 1.27 0.09 6.87
C ARG A 118 2.31 1.19 6.66
N LEU A 119 2.50 2.06 7.66
CA LEU A 119 3.51 3.11 7.61
C LEU A 119 4.91 2.51 7.45
N LYS A 120 5.23 1.46 8.21
CA LYS A 120 6.50 0.75 8.08
C LYS A 120 6.75 0.28 6.66
N VAL A 121 5.78 -0.41 6.06
CA VAL A 121 5.87 -0.90 4.66
C VAL A 121 6.04 0.27 3.68
N GLN A 122 5.35 1.40 3.90
CA GLN A 122 5.48 2.57 3.04
C GLN A 122 6.81 3.31 3.16
N LEU A 123 7.50 3.18 4.29
CA LEU A 123 8.82 3.78 4.53
C LEU A 123 9.97 2.87 4.10
N GLU A 124 9.70 1.61 3.74
CA GLU A 124 10.74 0.72 3.23
C GLU A 124 11.38 1.28 1.97
N PRO A 125 12.71 1.12 1.81
CA PRO A 125 13.41 1.54 0.60
C PRO A 125 12.89 0.75 -0.61
N PHE A 126 13.02 1.34 -1.79
CA PHE A 126 12.65 0.66 -3.02
C PHE A 126 13.50 -0.61 -3.25
N SER A 127 12.84 -1.65 -3.74
CA SER A 127 13.54 -2.87 -4.14
C SER A 127 14.50 -2.60 -5.32
N GLN A 128 15.61 -3.34 -5.38
CA GLN A 128 16.57 -3.22 -6.48
C GLN A 128 15.89 -3.45 -7.84
N LYS A 129 15.00 -4.43 -7.92
CA LYS A 129 14.19 -4.72 -9.11
C LYS A 129 13.41 -3.49 -9.59
N LEU A 130 12.80 -2.76 -8.65
CA LEU A 130 12.00 -1.58 -8.98
C LEU A 130 12.88 -0.42 -9.49
N LEU A 131 14.07 -0.24 -8.92
CA LEU A 131 15.00 0.81 -9.33
C LEU A 131 15.59 0.57 -10.73
N GLU A 132 15.66 -0.68 -11.16
CA GLU A 132 16.15 -1.09 -12.49
C GLU A 132 15.05 -1.10 -13.56
N ALA A 133 13.80 -1.01 -13.16
CA ALA A 133 12.66 -1.01 -14.09
C ALA A 133 12.62 0.27 -14.94
N LYS A 134 12.20 0.14 -16.20
CA LYS A 134 12.07 1.27 -17.13
C LYS A 134 11.01 2.29 -16.67
N ASP A 135 9.89 1.80 -16.16
CA ASP A 135 8.78 2.58 -15.62
C ASP A 135 8.44 2.09 -14.20
N PRO A 136 9.23 2.51 -13.19
CA PRO A 136 9.08 1.99 -11.84
C PRO A 136 7.78 2.45 -11.18
N VAL A 137 6.93 1.50 -10.81
CA VAL A 137 5.66 1.73 -10.10
C VAL A 137 5.58 0.79 -8.90
N GLN A 138 5.36 1.36 -7.71
CA GLN A 138 5.08 0.62 -6.49
C GLN A 138 3.62 0.80 -6.10
N ILE A 139 2.92 -0.30 -5.93
CA ILE A 139 1.51 -0.35 -5.52
C ILE A 139 1.42 -0.80 -4.07
N PHE A 140 0.62 -0.10 -3.27
CA PHE A 140 0.26 -0.51 -1.91
C PHE A 140 -1.21 -0.93 -1.86
N GLU A 141 -1.49 -2.13 -1.36
CA GLU A 141 -2.85 -2.50 -0.98
C GLU A 141 -3.17 -1.82 0.34
N ARG A 142 -3.93 -0.72 0.29
CA ARG A 142 -4.15 0.28 1.33
C ARG A 142 -2.88 1.06 1.71
N SER A 143 -3.09 2.24 2.19
CA SER A 143 -2.04 3.12 2.70
C SER A 143 -2.47 3.70 4.05
N VAL A 144 -1.56 4.44 4.68
CA VAL A 144 -1.90 5.24 5.87
C VAL A 144 -3.00 6.27 5.60
N CYS A 145 -3.30 6.58 4.34
CA CYS A 145 -4.43 7.44 3.98
C CYS A 145 -5.78 6.76 4.20
N SER A 146 -5.85 5.42 4.23
CA SER A 146 -7.05 4.68 4.62
C SER A 146 -7.48 4.96 6.06
N ASP A 147 -6.51 5.22 6.94
CA ASP A 147 -6.72 5.46 8.36
C ASP A 147 -7.07 6.95 8.64
N ARG A 148 -6.88 7.81 7.63
CA ARG A 148 -7.10 9.25 7.73
C ARG A 148 -8.35 9.67 6.95
N LEU A 149 -9.50 9.43 7.54
CA LEU A 149 -10.82 9.59 6.91
C LEU A 149 -11.16 11.02 6.44
N HIS A 150 -10.54 12.06 6.97
CA HIS A 150 -10.87 13.46 6.63
C HIS A 150 -9.67 14.38 6.79
N SER A 151 -8.88 14.60 5.74
CA SER A 151 -8.00 15.75 5.74
C SER A 151 -8.01 16.45 4.39
N GLU A 152 -8.22 17.77 4.43
CA GLU A 152 -8.18 18.69 3.28
C GLU A 152 -6.86 18.60 2.48
N ALA A 153 -5.78 18.14 3.12
CA ALA A 153 -4.49 17.93 2.47
C ALA A 153 -4.48 16.89 1.34
N LEU A 154 -5.55 16.08 1.21
CA LEU A 154 -5.69 15.07 0.16
C LEU A 154 -6.41 15.57 -1.09
N LEU A 155 -6.95 16.78 -1.09
CA LEU A 155 -7.77 17.34 -2.19
C LEU A 155 -6.99 17.54 -3.51
N ASN A 156 -5.66 17.63 -3.44
CA ASN A 156 -4.80 17.86 -4.60
C ASN A 156 -3.97 16.64 -5.02
N ILE A 157 -4.33 15.45 -4.52
CA ILE A 157 -3.66 14.21 -4.93
C ILE A 157 -4.41 13.61 -6.12
N PRO A 158 -3.74 13.29 -7.23
CA PRO A 158 -4.37 12.60 -8.34
C PRO A 158 -5.03 11.29 -7.88
N VAL A 159 -6.31 11.13 -8.18
CA VAL A 159 -7.11 9.95 -7.82
C VAL A 159 -7.81 9.42 -9.05
N LEU A 160 -7.64 8.14 -9.34
CA LEU A 160 -8.46 7.41 -10.29
C LEU A 160 -9.55 6.66 -9.52
N VAL A 161 -10.80 6.92 -9.87
CA VAL A 161 -11.96 6.19 -9.33
C VAL A 161 -12.36 5.09 -10.30
N LEU A 162 -12.42 3.87 -9.82
CA LEU A 162 -12.86 2.70 -10.58
C LEU A 162 -14.17 2.18 -9.96
N ASP A 163 -15.23 2.16 -10.74
CA ASP A 163 -16.49 1.53 -10.37
C ASP A 163 -16.39 0.02 -10.61
N VAL A 164 -16.58 -0.76 -9.56
CA VAL A 164 -16.45 -2.23 -9.55
C VAL A 164 -17.74 -2.86 -9.02
N ASN A 165 -18.87 -2.40 -9.55
CA ASN A 165 -20.20 -2.88 -9.17
C ASN A 165 -20.50 -4.27 -9.70
N ASP A 166 -19.87 -4.63 -10.81
CA ASP A 166 -19.96 -5.93 -11.44
C ASP A 166 -18.76 -6.80 -11.09
N ASP A 167 -18.92 -8.09 -11.16
CA ASP A 167 -17.83 -9.02 -10.92
C ASP A 167 -16.81 -8.94 -12.07
N PHE A 168 -15.65 -8.40 -11.78
CA PHE A 168 -14.54 -8.30 -12.71
C PHE A 168 -13.53 -9.44 -12.54
N SER A 169 -13.74 -10.36 -11.58
CA SER A 169 -12.77 -11.41 -11.24
C SER A 169 -12.58 -12.41 -12.39
N GLU A 170 -13.64 -12.67 -13.16
CA GLU A 170 -13.64 -13.66 -14.24
C GLU A 170 -13.90 -13.05 -15.63
N GLU A 171 -14.42 -11.82 -15.71
CA GLU A 171 -14.79 -11.19 -16.97
C GLU A 171 -13.62 -10.45 -17.62
N VAL A 172 -13.01 -11.05 -18.63
CA VAL A 172 -11.80 -10.53 -19.32
C VAL A 172 -12.01 -9.13 -19.89
N THR A 173 -13.14 -8.86 -20.49
CA THR A 173 -13.44 -7.54 -21.10
C THR A 173 -13.45 -6.42 -20.07
N LYS A 174 -13.99 -6.67 -18.87
CA LYS A 174 -13.96 -5.71 -17.76
C LYS A 174 -12.56 -5.55 -17.18
N GLN A 175 -11.80 -6.63 -17.08
CA GLN A 175 -10.40 -6.56 -16.67
C GLN A 175 -9.59 -5.68 -17.61
N GLU A 176 -9.74 -5.84 -18.91
CA GLU A 176 -9.06 -5.04 -19.93
C GLU A 176 -9.45 -3.55 -19.85
N GLU A 177 -10.74 -3.27 -19.64
CA GLU A 177 -11.22 -1.89 -19.48
C GLU A 177 -10.60 -1.23 -18.23
N LEU A 178 -10.61 -1.93 -17.08
CA LEU A 178 -10.00 -1.44 -15.84
C LEU A 178 -8.50 -1.18 -16.02
N MET A 179 -7.79 -2.12 -16.66
CA MET A 179 -6.35 -1.97 -16.92
C MET A 179 -6.06 -0.82 -17.88
N ARG A 180 -6.89 -0.59 -18.89
CA ARG A 180 -6.75 0.57 -19.78
C ARG A 180 -6.89 1.89 -19.01
N LYS A 181 -7.85 1.99 -18.09
CA LYS A 181 -8.02 3.18 -17.22
C LYS A 181 -6.80 3.39 -16.32
N VAL A 182 -6.28 2.32 -15.69
CA VAL A 182 -5.08 2.37 -14.85
C VAL A 182 -3.86 2.80 -15.67
N ASN A 183 -3.64 2.19 -16.83
CA ASN A 183 -2.50 2.53 -17.68
C ASN A 183 -2.53 4.00 -18.13
N SER A 184 -3.71 4.49 -18.54
CA SER A 184 -3.88 5.89 -18.91
C SER A 184 -3.59 6.82 -17.71
N PHE A 185 -4.09 6.49 -16.53
CA PHE A 185 -3.84 7.27 -15.32
C PHE A 185 -2.35 7.32 -14.96
N VAL A 186 -1.70 6.16 -14.92
CA VAL A 186 -0.27 6.06 -14.56
C VAL A 186 0.61 6.79 -15.59
N LYS A 187 0.26 6.73 -16.88
CA LYS A 187 1.00 7.42 -17.94
C LYS A 187 0.93 8.95 -17.82
N ASN A 188 -0.18 9.46 -17.29
CA ASN A 188 -0.42 10.91 -17.15
C ASN A 188 0.08 11.49 -15.81
N LEU A 189 0.59 10.66 -14.89
CA LEU A 189 1.25 11.09 -13.66
C LEU A 189 2.69 11.51 -13.92
#